data_934440947e556b543acd8775ffb43b0a
#
_entry.id   934440947e556b543acd8775ffb43b0a
#
_cell.length_a   1.000
_cell.length_b   1.000
_cell.length_c   1.000
_cell.angle_alpha   90.00
_cell.angle_beta   90.00
_cell.angle_gamma   90.00
#
_symmetry.space_group_name_H-M   'P 1'
#
loop_
_entity.id
_entity.type
_entity.pdbx_description
1 polymer ?
#
loop_
_entity_poly.entity_id
_entity_poly.type
_entity_poly.pdbx_seq_one_letter_code
_entity_poly.pdbx_strand_id
1 'polypeptide(L)'
;MGGPYTILTAAAVPERVAAGVSLHGANLVTDKPDSPHLLIPKLKASYYFGIATNDDQRQPDAKDKLREAFTAAHLPAKIEVYDGCQHGWCVSDGMVYNKVGAERAYDHEITLYKKVLV
;
A
#
# COMPACT_ATOMS: atom_id res chain seq x y z
N MET A 1 7.92 -6.36 4.81
CA MET A 1 7.91 -5.87 6.21
C MET A 1 7.39 -4.44 6.33
N GLY A 2 7.86 -3.51 5.51
CA GLY A 2 7.54 -2.08 5.63
C GLY A 2 6.08 -1.67 5.38
N GLY A 3 5.32 -2.42 4.58
CA GLY A 3 3.94 -2.06 4.23
C GLY A 3 3.05 -1.75 5.43
N PRO A 4 2.92 -2.65 6.41
CA PRO A 4 2.14 -2.39 7.61
C PRO A 4 2.61 -1.16 8.39
N TYR A 5 3.91 -0.91 8.43
CA TYR A 5 4.46 0.23 9.17
C TYR A 5 4.06 1.58 8.58
N THR A 6 3.78 1.67 7.28
CA THR A 6 3.28 2.92 6.70
C THR A 6 1.93 3.30 7.34
N ILE A 7 1.06 2.33 7.52
CA ILE A 7 -0.26 2.55 8.14
C ILE A 7 -0.11 2.85 9.63
N LEU A 8 0.72 2.06 10.33
CA LEU A 8 0.97 2.26 11.77
C LEU A 8 1.52 3.66 12.05
N THR A 9 2.47 4.12 11.24
CA THR A 9 3.08 5.46 11.39
C THR A 9 2.04 6.55 11.14
N ALA A 10 1.29 6.43 10.05
CA ALA A 10 0.26 7.42 9.70
C ALA A 10 -0.85 7.49 10.75
N ALA A 11 -1.18 6.37 11.40
CA ALA A 11 -2.15 6.33 12.48
C ALA A 11 -1.61 6.94 13.78
N ALA A 12 -0.31 6.75 14.04
CA ALA A 12 0.33 7.29 15.25
C ALA A 12 0.50 8.81 15.22
N VAL A 13 0.79 9.35 14.03
CA VAL A 13 1.03 10.80 13.83
C VAL A 13 0.25 11.33 12.61
N PRO A 14 -1.09 11.25 12.63
CA PRO A 14 -1.90 11.54 11.44
C PRO A 14 -1.73 12.98 10.92
N GLU A 15 -1.40 13.93 11.79
CA GLU A 15 -1.18 15.33 11.40
C GLU A 15 0.13 15.54 10.63
N ARG A 16 1.01 14.54 10.62
CA ARG A 16 2.33 14.64 10.01
C ARG A 16 2.47 13.84 8.72
N VAL A 17 1.51 12.98 8.40
CA VAL A 17 1.58 12.08 7.25
C VAL A 17 0.45 12.41 6.28
N ALA A 18 0.80 13.02 5.15
CA ALA A 18 -0.16 13.42 4.12
C ALA A 18 -0.32 12.37 3.00
N ALA A 19 0.67 11.52 2.80
CA ALA A 19 0.65 10.46 1.78
C ALA A 19 1.42 9.24 2.26
N GLY A 20 0.99 8.06 1.82
CA GLY A 20 1.68 6.80 2.07
C GLY A 20 1.67 5.91 0.84
N VAL A 21 2.75 5.18 0.64
CA VAL A 21 2.90 4.21 -0.45
C VAL A 21 3.37 2.88 0.13
N SER A 22 2.73 1.81 -0.27
CA SER A 22 3.16 0.46 0.04
C SER A 22 3.33 -0.33 -1.26
N LEU A 23 4.55 -0.74 -1.55
CA LEU A 23 4.87 -1.56 -2.71
C LEU A 23 5.22 -2.96 -2.21
N HIS A 24 4.55 -3.95 -2.79
CA HIS A 24 4.64 -5.37 -2.38
C HIS A 24 4.56 -5.58 -0.86
N GLY A 25 3.75 -4.78 -0.17
CA GLY A 25 3.47 -4.98 1.26
C GLY A 25 2.61 -6.20 1.50
N ALA A 26 2.97 -7.00 2.50
CA ALA A 26 2.18 -8.13 2.96
C ALA A 26 1.64 -7.87 4.37
N ASN A 27 0.67 -8.67 4.81
CA ASN A 27 0.07 -8.56 6.14
C ASN A 27 -0.55 -7.20 6.45
N LEU A 28 -1.09 -6.54 5.42
CA LEU A 28 -1.83 -5.28 5.57
C LEU A 28 -3.20 -5.51 6.22
N VAL A 29 -3.76 -6.69 6.02
CA VAL A 29 -5.03 -7.15 6.60
C VAL A 29 -4.76 -8.49 7.27
N THR A 30 -5.08 -8.59 8.55
CA THR A 30 -4.96 -9.84 9.31
C THR A 30 -6.24 -10.08 10.11
N ASP A 31 -6.39 -11.28 10.67
CA ASP A 31 -7.52 -11.64 11.52
C ASP A 31 -7.34 -11.19 12.99
N LYS A 32 -6.21 -10.57 13.29
CA LYS A 32 -5.88 -10.16 14.65
C LYS A 32 -6.48 -8.79 14.97
N PRO A 33 -6.73 -8.50 16.27
CA PRO A 33 -7.25 -7.19 16.69
C PRO A 33 -6.33 -6.01 16.38
N ASP A 34 -5.04 -6.27 16.14
CA ASP A 34 -4.02 -5.27 15.81
C ASP A 34 -3.77 -5.17 14.29
N SER A 35 -4.66 -5.71 13.47
CA SER A 35 -4.52 -5.64 12.02
C SER A 35 -4.34 -4.20 11.54
N PRO A 36 -3.36 -3.93 10.67
CA PRO A 36 -3.10 -2.57 10.18
C PRO A 36 -4.33 -1.90 9.57
N HIS A 37 -5.16 -2.62 8.81
CA HIS A 37 -6.34 -2.05 8.15
C HIS A 37 -7.37 -1.48 9.14
N LEU A 38 -7.38 -1.94 10.38
CA LEU A 38 -8.27 -1.44 11.42
C LEU A 38 -7.91 -0.02 11.89
N LEU A 39 -6.70 0.44 11.59
CA LEU A 39 -6.23 1.78 11.92
C LEU A 39 -6.57 2.83 10.86
N ILE A 40 -7.07 2.42 9.70
CA ILE A 40 -7.36 3.34 8.59
C ILE A 40 -8.30 4.48 8.98
N PRO A 41 -9.32 4.30 9.84
CA PRO A 41 -10.15 5.42 10.30
C PRO A 41 -9.39 6.53 11.04
N LYS A 42 -8.19 6.26 11.53
CA LYS A 42 -7.33 7.24 12.22
C LYS A 42 -6.44 8.03 11.28
N LEU A 43 -6.35 7.65 10.00
CA LEU A 43 -5.47 8.29 9.03
C LEU A 43 -6.07 9.59 8.49
N LYS A 44 -5.19 10.46 8.00
CA LYS A 44 -5.55 11.65 7.21
C LYS A 44 -4.84 11.66 5.86
N ALA A 45 -4.16 10.58 5.52
CA ALA A 45 -3.30 10.47 4.36
C ALA A 45 -4.01 9.85 3.16
N SER A 46 -3.59 10.26 1.97
CA SER A 46 -3.90 9.56 0.71
C SER A 46 -2.90 8.43 0.49
N TYR A 47 -3.34 7.32 -0.10
CA TYR A 47 -2.50 6.13 -0.21
C TYR A 47 -2.44 5.55 -1.62
N TYR A 48 -1.32 4.92 -1.92
CA TYR A 48 -1.15 4.03 -3.06
C TYR A 48 -0.62 2.67 -2.56
N PHE A 49 -1.27 1.60 -3.02
CA PHE A 49 -0.86 0.22 -2.74
C PHE A 49 -0.62 -0.50 -4.04
N GLY A 50 0.61 -0.98 -4.23
CA GLY A 50 0.95 -1.93 -5.29
C GLY A 50 1.12 -3.32 -4.70
N ILE A 51 0.28 -4.27 -5.11
CA ILE A 51 0.23 -5.62 -4.56
C ILE A 51 0.87 -6.59 -5.55
N ALA A 52 1.80 -7.41 -5.08
CA ALA A 52 2.42 -8.45 -5.89
C ALA A 52 1.42 -9.58 -6.19
N THR A 53 1.59 -10.21 -7.35
CA THR A 53 0.72 -11.32 -7.78
C THR A 53 0.66 -12.44 -6.75
N ASN A 54 1.82 -12.85 -6.21
CA ASN A 54 1.87 -13.93 -5.23
C ASN A 54 1.30 -13.54 -3.85
N ASP A 55 1.38 -12.28 -3.46
CA ASP A 55 0.73 -11.79 -2.25
C ASP A 55 -0.79 -11.77 -2.41
N ASP A 56 -1.28 -11.35 -3.59
CA ASP A 56 -2.71 -11.37 -3.90
C ASP A 56 -3.27 -12.80 -3.93
N GLN A 57 -2.52 -13.74 -4.51
CA GLN A 57 -2.92 -15.15 -4.54
C GLN A 57 -3.00 -15.77 -3.15
N ARG A 58 -2.11 -15.35 -2.24
CA ARG A 58 -2.10 -15.83 -0.86
C ARG A 58 -3.26 -15.29 -0.04
N GLN A 59 -3.65 -14.05 -0.30
CA GLN A 59 -4.71 -13.35 0.43
C GLN A 59 -5.56 -12.49 -0.51
N PRO A 60 -6.41 -13.11 -1.35
CA PRO A 60 -7.13 -12.39 -2.41
C PRO A 60 -8.16 -11.38 -1.91
N ASP A 61 -8.64 -11.52 -0.68
CA ASP A 61 -9.61 -10.59 -0.08
C ASP A 61 -8.99 -9.35 0.59
N ALA A 62 -7.67 -9.33 0.76
CA ALA A 62 -7.00 -8.21 1.43
C ALA A 62 -7.20 -6.89 0.69
N LYS A 63 -7.09 -6.88 -0.64
CA LYS A 63 -7.28 -5.68 -1.46
C LYS A 63 -8.70 -5.10 -1.32
N ASP A 64 -9.69 -5.97 -1.23
CA ASP A 64 -11.08 -5.55 -1.09
C ASP A 64 -11.35 -4.96 0.30
N LYS A 65 -10.81 -5.57 1.34
CA LYS A 65 -10.90 -5.05 2.71
C LYS A 65 -10.19 -3.70 2.86
N LEU A 66 -9.06 -3.52 2.20
CA LEU A 66 -8.37 -2.22 2.16
C LEU A 66 -9.24 -1.16 1.47
N ARG A 67 -9.82 -1.48 0.31
CA ARG A 67 -10.71 -0.55 -0.41
C ARG A 67 -11.91 -0.15 0.43
N GLU A 68 -12.54 -1.11 1.07
CA GLU A 68 -13.69 -0.85 1.95
C GLU A 68 -13.31 0.07 3.11
N ALA A 69 -12.18 -0.17 3.75
CA ALA A 69 -11.72 0.63 4.87
C ALA A 69 -11.41 2.07 4.48
N PHE A 70 -10.74 2.30 3.34
CA PHE A 70 -10.46 3.64 2.84
C PHE A 70 -11.73 4.35 2.38
N THR A 71 -12.64 3.66 1.73
CA THR A 71 -13.95 4.21 1.33
C THR A 71 -14.76 4.63 2.55
N ALA A 72 -14.83 3.79 3.58
CA ALA A 72 -15.55 4.10 4.81
C ALA A 72 -14.95 5.30 5.57
N ALA A 73 -13.63 5.47 5.48
CA ALA A 73 -12.92 6.60 6.09
C ALA A 73 -12.94 7.87 5.23
N HIS A 74 -13.50 7.83 4.03
CA HIS A 74 -13.52 8.94 3.06
C HIS A 74 -12.10 9.41 2.69
N LEU A 75 -11.15 8.48 2.60
CA LEU A 75 -9.75 8.76 2.26
C LEU A 75 -9.44 8.25 0.86
N PRO A 76 -8.74 9.06 0.03
CA PRO A 76 -8.31 8.61 -1.29
C PRO A 76 -7.28 7.48 -1.18
N ALA A 77 -7.53 6.38 -1.88
CA ALA A 77 -6.58 5.29 -1.99
C ALA A 77 -6.70 4.63 -3.35
N LYS A 78 -5.57 4.34 -3.97
CA LYS A 78 -5.50 3.54 -5.18
C LYS A 78 -4.81 2.22 -4.85
N ILE A 79 -5.47 1.12 -5.15
CA ILE A 79 -5.01 -0.22 -4.82
C ILE A 79 -4.98 -1.03 -6.10
N GLU A 80 -3.79 -1.47 -6.51
CA GLU A 80 -3.59 -2.20 -7.75
C GLU A 80 -2.80 -3.48 -7.53
N VAL A 81 -3.21 -4.55 -8.21
CA VAL A 81 -2.43 -5.78 -8.30
C VAL A 81 -1.53 -5.69 -9.52
N TYR A 82 -0.23 -5.96 -9.34
CA TYR A 82 0.76 -5.95 -10.41
C TYR A 82 0.88 -7.36 -10.98
N ASP A 83 0.18 -7.59 -12.07
CA ASP A 83 0.19 -8.89 -12.76
C ASP A 83 1.61 -9.24 -13.22
N GLY A 84 2.04 -10.46 -12.94
CA GLY A 84 3.37 -10.93 -13.29
C GLY A 84 4.51 -10.41 -12.40
N CYS A 85 4.23 -9.58 -11.41
CA CYS A 85 5.23 -9.07 -10.47
C CYS A 85 5.17 -9.83 -9.14
N GLN A 86 6.32 -10.30 -8.67
CA GLN A 86 6.44 -11.05 -7.42
C GLN A 86 6.78 -10.12 -6.25
N HIS A 87 6.54 -10.58 -5.03
CA HIS A 87 6.92 -9.85 -3.82
C HIS A 87 8.39 -9.43 -3.87
N GLY A 88 8.66 -8.12 -3.82
CA GLY A 88 10.01 -7.57 -3.94
C GLY A 88 10.38 -7.07 -5.34
N TRP A 89 9.42 -6.97 -6.28
CA TRP A 89 9.71 -6.63 -7.68
C TRP A 89 10.37 -5.27 -7.88
N CYS A 90 10.27 -4.34 -6.92
CA CYS A 90 10.86 -3.00 -7.03
C CYS A 90 12.34 -2.95 -6.65
N VAL A 91 12.91 -4.02 -6.11
CA VAL A 91 14.30 -4.06 -5.64
C VAL A 91 15.22 -4.42 -6.80
N SER A 92 16.03 -3.45 -7.26
CA SER A 92 16.77 -3.55 -8.51
C SER A 92 17.84 -4.64 -8.55
N ASP A 93 18.39 -5.03 -7.40
CA ASP A 93 19.37 -6.12 -7.27
C ASP A 93 18.73 -7.42 -6.78
N GLY A 94 17.43 -7.45 -6.64
CA GLY A 94 16.69 -8.65 -6.23
C GLY A 94 16.44 -9.61 -7.38
N MET A 95 16.28 -10.90 -7.05
CA MET A 95 16.06 -11.96 -8.05
C MET A 95 14.73 -11.85 -8.80
N VAL A 96 13.76 -11.15 -8.22
CA VAL A 96 12.42 -10.99 -8.79
C VAL A 96 12.19 -9.60 -9.36
N TYR A 97 13.25 -8.82 -9.54
CA TYR A 97 13.15 -7.46 -10.08
C TYR A 97 12.38 -7.45 -11.40
N ASN A 98 11.42 -6.57 -11.50
CA ASN A 98 10.65 -6.34 -12.74
C ASN A 98 10.73 -4.85 -13.05
N LYS A 99 11.51 -4.49 -14.08
CA LYS A 99 11.77 -3.10 -14.44
C LYS A 99 10.49 -2.35 -14.80
N VAL A 100 9.64 -2.94 -15.64
CA VAL A 100 8.38 -2.32 -16.07
C VAL A 100 7.46 -2.08 -14.88
N GLY A 101 7.31 -3.08 -14.01
CA GLY A 101 6.52 -2.96 -12.79
C GLY A 101 7.09 -1.94 -11.81
N ALA A 102 8.41 -1.91 -11.65
CA ALA A 102 9.09 -0.95 -10.77
C ALA A 102 8.92 0.49 -11.25
N GLU A 103 9.09 0.73 -12.55
CA GLU A 103 8.89 2.07 -13.14
C GLU A 103 7.43 2.53 -13.02
N ARG A 104 6.48 1.64 -13.26
CA ARG A 104 5.05 1.93 -13.07
C ARG A 104 4.75 2.29 -11.61
N ALA A 105 5.29 1.55 -10.65
CA ALA A 105 5.12 1.83 -9.24
C ALA A 105 5.70 3.18 -8.86
N TYR A 106 6.88 3.50 -9.34
CA TYR A 106 7.54 4.78 -9.12
C TYR A 106 6.73 5.94 -9.69
N ASP A 107 6.18 5.81 -10.89
CA ASP A 107 5.35 6.85 -11.49
C ASP A 107 4.09 7.13 -10.66
N HIS A 108 3.44 6.10 -10.12
CA HIS A 108 2.31 6.27 -9.23
C HIS A 108 2.70 6.96 -7.92
N GLU A 109 3.84 6.59 -7.36
CA GLU A 109 4.37 7.20 -6.13
C GLU A 109 4.62 8.70 -6.33
N ILE A 110 5.33 9.06 -7.39
CA ILE A 110 5.64 10.46 -7.72
C ILE A 110 4.35 11.24 -8.00
N THR A 111 3.41 10.67 -8.72
CA THR A 111 2.12 11.31 -9.02
C THR A 111 1.36 11.61 -7.73
N LEU A 112 1.30 10.66 -6.80
CA LEU A 112 0.66 10.85 -5.50
C LEU A 112 1.34 11.97 -4.71
N TYR A 113 2.66 11.96 -4.62
CA TYR A 113 3.40 12.96 -3.85
C TYR A 113 3.24 14.36 -4.44
N LYS A 114 3.29 14.51 -5.75
CA LYS A 114 3.04 15.81 -6.41
C LYS A 114 1.64 16.33 -6.15
N LYS A 115 0.65 15.44 -6.09
CA LYS A 115 -0.74 15.85 -5.82
C LYS A 115 -0.96 16.30 -4.38
N VAL A 116 -0.28 15.67 -3.42
CA VAL A 116 -0.57 15.84 -1.99
C VAL A 116 0.39 16.77 -1.29
N LEU A 117 1.66 16.80 -1.69
CA LEU A 117 2.72 17.51 -0.96
C LEU A 117 3.09 18.87 -1.56
N VAL A 118 2.43 19.28 -2.60
CA VAL A 118 2.73 20.55 -3.28
C VAL A 118 1.76 21.64 -2.86
#